data_397c32991e3b5d4716e34f370c6ef564
#
_entry.id   397c32991e3b5d4716e34f370c6ef564
#
_cell.length_a   1.000
_cell.length_b   1.000
_cell.length_c   1.000
_cell.angle_alpha   90.00
_cell.angle_beta   90.00
_cell.angle_gamma   90.00
#
_symmetry.space_group_name_H-M   'P 1'
#
loop_
_entity.id
_entity.type
_entity.pdbx_description
1 polymer ?
#
loop_
_entity_poly.entity_id
_entity_poly.type
_entity_poly.pdbx_seq_one_letter_code
_entity_poly.pdbx_strand_id
1 'polypeptide(L)'
;LEFPAAVSFLALLTPEEVASLFAKRLGTLEGMLARLEDQMQSEAAIGLPRLFLLETEYQRAVLAAEMGWLQSVIADIQAEKLKWSMEELRETARRLEHGFE
;
A
#
# COMPACT_ATOMS: atom_id res chain seq x y z
N LEU A 1 -0.41 14.05 4.84
CA LEU A 1 0.16 12.87 5.49
C LEU A 1 0.74 11.93 4.45
N GLU A 2 1.97 11.51 4.67
CA GLU A 2 2.58 10.46 3.87
C GLU A 2 1.85 9.14 4.11
N PHE A 3 1.81 8.28 3.10
CA PHE A 3 1.08 7.02 3.18
C PHE A 3 1.50 6.12 4.36
N PRO A 4 2.80 5.92 4.65
CA PRO A 4 3.18 5.10 5.82
C PRO A 4 2.64 5.63 7.15
N ALA A 5 2.59 6.94 7.34
CA ALA A 5 2.00 7.54 8.54
C ALA A 5 0.48 7.37 8.55
N ALA A 6 -0.16 7.47 7.39
CA ALA A 6 -1.61 7.31 7.27
C ALA A 6 -2.08 5.91 7.66
N VAL A 7 -1.26 4.87 7.45
CA VAL A 7 -1.60 3.49 7.81
C VAL A 7 -1.93 3.35 9.29
N SER A 8 -1.26 4.11 10.16
CA SER A 8 -1.51 4.03 11.60
C SER A 8 -2.89 4.55 12.03
N PHE A 9 -3.62 5.23 11.13
CA PHE A 9 -4.97 5.74 11.41
C PHE A 9 -6.08 4.87 10.80
N LEU A 10 -5.75 3.72 10.20
CA LEU A 10 -6.74 2.87 9.52
C LEU A 10 -7.83 2.35 10.46
N ALA A 11 -7.52 2.17 11.74
CA ALA A 11 -8.49 1.72 12.72
C ALA A 11 -9.66 2.70 12.92
N LEU A 12 -9.53 3.95 12.45
CA LEU A 12 -10.61 4.93 12.49
C LEU A 12 -11.62 4.75 11.36
N LEU A 13 -11.35 3.85 10.41
CA LEU A 13 -12.16 3.62 9.23
C LEU A 13 -12.78 2.22 9.30
N THR A 14 -13.87 2.02 8.55
CA THR A 14 -14.42 0.68 8.36
C THR A 14 -13.55 -0.11 7.40
N PRO A 15 -13.63 -1.46 7.40
CA PRO A 15 -12.92 -2.26 6.41
C PRO A 15 -13.24 -1.86 4.97
N GLU A 16 -14.51 -1.54 4.68
CA GLU A 16 -14.94 -1.11 3.35
C GLU A 16 -14.30 0.21 2.94
N GLU A 17 -14.21 1.15 3.90
CA GLU A 17 -13.55 2.43 3.65
C GLU A 17 -12.05 2.25 3.39
N VAL A 18 -11.39 1.34 4.12
CA VAL A 18 -9.99 1.02 3.89
C VAL A 18 -9.79 0.39 2.52
N ALA A 19 -10.63 -0.57 2.14
CA ALA A 19 -10.55 -1.21 0.81
C ALA A 19 -10.70 -0.18 -0.31
N SER A 20 -11.64 0.75 -0.16
CA SER A 20 -11.86 1.83 -1.15
C SER A 20 -10.65 2.77 -1.23
N LEU A 21 -10.11 3.17 -0.09
CA LEU A 21 -8.93 4.03 -0.02
C LEU A 21 -7.71 3.35 -0.67
N PHE A 22 -7.52 2.07 -0.38
CA PHE A 22 -6.41 1.29 -0.94
C PHE A 22 -6.56 1.07 -2.43
N ALA A 23 -7.79 0.85 -2.92
CA ALA A 23 -8.05 0.74 -4.36
C ALA A 23 -7.69 2.04 -5.10
N LYS A 24 -8.01 3.17 -4.49
CA LYS A 24 -7.66 4.49 -5.04
C LYS A 24 -6.14 4.67 -5.08
N ARG A 25 -5.45 4.32 -4.00
CA ARG A 25 -3.98 4.37 -3.94
C ARG A 25 -3.36 3.46 -5.00
N LEU A 26 -3.90 2.25 -5.15
CA LEU A 26 -3.44 1.29 -6.16
C LEU A 26 -3.53 1.87 -7.57
N GLY A 27 -4.65 2.52 -7.92
CA GLY A 27 -4.81 3.19 -9.21
C GLY A 27 -3.76 4.26 -9.45
N THR A 28 -3.42 5.05 -8.42
CA THR A 28 -2.36 6.05 -8.51
C THR A 28 -1.01 5.41 -8.80
N LEU A 29 -0.69 4.31 -8.09
CA LEU A 29 0.58 3.61 -8.28
C LEU A 29 0.68 2.94 -9.65
N GLU A 30 -0.43 2.41 -10.17
CA GLU A 30 -0.48 1.84 -11.52
C GLU A 30 -0.09 2.88 -12.57
N GLY A 31 -0.59 4.12 -12.45
CA GLY A 31 -0.22 5.21 -13.32
C GLY A 31 1.26 5.58 -13.21
N MET A 32 1.79 5.60 -11.99
CA MET A 32 3.21 5.87 -11.76
C MET A 32 4.09 4.78 -12.36
N LEU A 33 3.70 3.51 -12.20
CA LEU A 33 4.44 2.38 -12.75
C LEU A 33 4.48 2.44 -14.28
N ALA A 34 3.36 2.76 -14.91
CA ALA A 34 3.31 2.88 -16.37
C ALA A 34 4.30 3.94 -16.87
N ARG A 35 4.38 5.08 -16.18
CA ARG A 35 5.33 6.14 -16.54
C ARG A 35 6.78 5.71 -16.36
N LEU A 36 7.09 4.97 -15.27
CA LEU A 36 8.42 4.44 -15.05
C LEU A 36 8.82 3.42 -16.10
N GLU A 37 7.91 2.55 -16.50
CA GLU A 37 8.16 1.55 -17.56
C GLU A 37 8.42 2.20 -18.90
N ASP A 38 7.66 3.26 -19.26
CA ASP A 38 7.90 4.03 -20.47
C ASP A 38 9.29 4.68 -20.43
N GLN A 39 9.67 5.26 -19.29
CA GLN A 39 10.99 5.87 -19.13
C GLN A 39 12.10 4.82 -19.28
N MET A 40 11.94 3.65 -18.65
CA MET A 40 12.93 2.57 -18.76
C MET A 40 13.08 2.08 -20.21
N GLN A 41 11.98 1.97 -20.95
CA GLN A 41 12.03 1.60 -22.37
C GLN A 41 12.78 2.65 -23.20
N SER A 42 12.52 3.92 -22.95
CA SER A 42 13.19 5.02 -23.64
C SER A 42 14.69 5.02 -23.36
N GLU A 43 15.10 4.82 -22.11
CA GLU A 43 16.48 4.76 -21.69
C GLU A 43 17.19 3.54 -22.31
N ALA A 44 16.54 2.40 -22.34
CA ALA A 44 17.06 1.19 -22.98
C ALA A 44 17.24 1.39 -24.50
N ALA A 45 16.30 2.10 -25.15
CA ALA A 45 16.35 2.35 -26.58
C ALA A 45 17.57 3.18 -27.00
N ILE A 46 18.04 4.08 -26.13
CA ILE A 46 19.25 4.89 -26.39
C ILE A 46 20.52 4.23 -25.91
N GLY A 47 20.43 3.00 -25.36
CA GLY A 47 21.58 2.21 -25.01
C GLY A 47 22.28 2.63 -23.73
N LEU A 48 21.58 3.25 -22.77
CA LEU A 48 22.20 3.62 -21.51
C LEU A 48 22.66 2.39 -20.71
N PRO A 49 23.87 2.41 -20.13
CA PRO A 49 24.30 1.34 -19.25
C PRO A 49 23.41 1.21 -18.04
N ARG A 50 23.26 -0.01 -17.50
CA ARG A 50 22.40 -0.31 -16.37
C ARG A 50 22.66 0.59 -15.15
N LEU A 51 23.90 1.02 -14.95
CA LEU A 51 24.24 1.91 -13.82
C LEU A 51 23.33 3.15 -13.79
N PHE A 52 23.04 3.71 -14.98
CA PHE A 52 22.18 4.90 -15.08
C PHE A 52 20.69 4.59 -14.93
N LEU A 53 20.34 3.30 -14.93
CA LEU A 53 18.95 2.84 -14.79
C LEU A 53 18.62 2.41 -13.37
N LEU A 54 19.61 2.35 -12.47
CA LEU A 54 19.41 1.78 -11.12
C LEU A 54 18.38 2.54 -10.29
N GLU A 55 18.33 3.86 -10.40
CA GLU A 55 17.33 4.65 -9.65
C GLU A 55 15.91 4.31 -10.10
N THR A 56 15.68 4.24 -11.39
CA THR A 56 14.36 3.91 -11.95
C THR A 56 14.00 2.45 -11.63
N GLU A 57 14.98 1.55 -11.73
CA GLU A 57 14.82 0.14 -11.37
C GLU A 57 14.41 -0.01 -9.90
N TYR A 58 15.06 0.74 -9.01
CA TYR A 58 14.73 0.75 -7.59
C TYR A 58 13.32 1.27 -7.34
N GLN A 59 12.97 2.40 -7.95
CA GLN A 59 11.62 2.99 -7.81
C GLN A 59 10.55 2.01 -8.28
N ARG A 60 10.81 1.31 -9.39
CA ARG A 60 9.88 0.29 -9.91
C ARG A 60 9.68 -0.84 -8.91
N ALA A 61 10.76 -1.32 -8.29
CA ALA A 61 10.70 -2.39 -7.30
C ALA A 61 9.89 -1.98 -6.07
N VAL A 62 10.06 -0.75 -5.59
CA VAL A 62 9.31 -0.21 -4.45
C VAL A 62 7.82 -0.10 -4.78
N LEU A 63 7.47 0.43 -5.95
CA LEU A 63 6.07 0.53 -6.38
C LEU A 63 5.43 -0.84 -6.50
N ALA A 64 6.13 -1.81 -7.11
CA ALA A 64 5.61 -3.17 -7.26
C ALA A 64 5.34 -3.82 -5.89
N ALA A 65 6.23 -3.61 -4.93
CA ALA A 65 6.07 -4.14 -3.57
C ALA A 65 4.85 -3.53 -2.87
N GLU A 66 4.68 -2.22 -2.95
CA GLU A 66 3.52 -1.55 -2.36
C GLU A 66 2.22 -2.02 -3.03
N MET A 67 2.19 -2.09 -4.35
CA MET A 67 1.02 -2.56 -5.10
C MET A 67 0.62 -3.97 -4.70
N GLY A 68 1.59 -4.88 -4.57
CA GLY A 68 1.32 -6.26 -4.14
C GLY A 68 0.72 -6.32 -2.74
N TRP A 69 1.22 -5.50 -1.83
CA TRP A 69 0.69 -5.42 -0.47
C TRP A 69 -0.74 -4.87 -0.47
N LEU A 70 -1.00 -3.78 -1.19
CA LEU A 70 -2.34 -3.20 -1.29
C LEU A 70 -3.35 -4.21 -1.84
N GLN A 71 -2.98 -4.93 -2.91
CA GLN A 71 -3.83 -5.95 -3.51
C GLN A 71 -4.14 -7.06 -2.50
N SER A 72 -3.15 -7.48 -1.73
CA SER A 72 -3.29 -8.50 -0.69
C SER A 72 -4.28 -8.07 0.39
N VAL A 73 -4.14 -6.84 0.89
CA VAL A 73 -5.02 -6.32 1.94
C VAL A 73 -6.46 -6.18 1.43
N ILE A 74 -6.64 -5.62 0.23
CA ILE A 74 -7.97 -5.50 -0.38
C ILE A 74 -8.63 -6.87 -0.51
N ALA A 75 -7.88 -7.86 -1.02
CA ALA A 75 -8.40 -9.22 -1.17
C ALA A 75 -8.82 -9.83 0.17
N ASP A 76 -8.03 -9.61 1.22
CA ASP A 76 -8.34 -10.13 2.55
C ASP A 76 -9.58 -9.47 3.15
N ILE A 77 -9.77 -8.17 2.93
CA ILE A 77 -11.01 -7.48 3.34
C ILE A 77 -12.21 -8.04 2.59
N GLN A 78 -12.10 -8.19 1.26
CA GLN A 78 -13.19 -8.70 0.43
C GLN A 78 -13.56 -10.15 0.78
N ALA A 79 -12.58 -10.95 1.18
CA ALA A 79 -12.78 -12.34 1.56
C ALA A 79 -13.14 -12.50 3.04
N GLU A 80 -13.32 -11.39 3.76
CA GLU A 80 -13.62 -11.35 5.20
C GLU A 80 -12.56 -12.03 6.07
N LYS A 81 -11.34 -12.16 5.56
CA LYS A 81 -10.18 -12.64 6.34
C LYS A 81 -9.63 -11.54 7.25
N LEU A 82 -9.80 -10.30 6.82
CA LEU A 82 -9.44 -9.11 7.60
C LEU A 82 -10.69 -8.28 7.81
N LYS A 83 -11.13 -8.18 9.06
CA LYS A 83 -12.31 -7.42 9.42
C LYS A 83 -12.17 -6.92 10.86
N TRP A 84 -12.85 -5.83 11.16
CA TRP A 84 -12.91 -5.27 12.50
C TRP A 84 -14.17 -4.41 12.65
N SER A 85 -14.52 -4.11 13.89
CA SER A 85 -15.58 -3.16 14.21
C SER A 85 -15.07 -2.21 15.29
N MET A 86 -15.72 -1.06 15.44
CA MET A 86 -15.37 -0.11 16.50
C MET A 86 -15.56 -0.73 17.88
N GLU A 87 -16.57 -1.59 18.05
CA GLU A 87 -16.80 -2.29 19.30
C GLU A 87 -15.64 -3.22 19.66
N GLU A 88 -15.15 -4.00 18.67
CA GLU A 88 -13.99 -4.88 18.87
C GLU A 88 -12.74 -4.09 19.22
N LEU A 89 -12.54 -2.94 18.58
CA LEU A 89 -11.39 -2.09 18.83
C LEU A 89 -11.42 -1.49 20.24
N ARG A 90 -12.60 -1.07 20.71
CA ARG A 90 -12.76 -0.56 22.08
C ARG A 90 -12.49 -1.65 23.10
N GLU A 91 -12.97 -2.85 22.84
CA GLU A 91 -12.72 -3.99 23.71
C GLU A 91 -11.25 -4.35 23.79
N THR A 92 -10.57 -4.36 22.63
CA THR A 92 -9.13 -4.60 22.55
C THR A 92 -8.35 -3.54 23.33
N ALA A 93 -8.72 -2.27 23.16
CA ALA A 93 -8.09 -1.16 23.88
C ALA A 93 -8.22 -1.32 25.40
N ARG A 94 -9.41 -1.71 25.87
CA ARG A 94 -9.64 -1.97 27.30
C ARG A 94 -8.77 -3.10 27.82
N ARG A 95 -8.66 -4.20 27.08
CA ARG A 95 -7.82 -5.34 27.47
C ARG A 95 -6.34 -4.95 27.55
N LEU A 96 -5.86 -4.17 26.59
CA LEU A 96 -4.47 -3.71 26.59
C LEU A 96 -4.20 -2.74 27.74
N GLU A 97 -5.16 -1.88 28.08
CA GLU A 97 -5.06 -0.95 29.19
C GLU A 97 -4.96 -1.68 30.53
N HIS A 98 -5.78 -2.72 30.72
CA HIS A 98 -5.81 -3.49 31.98
C HIS A 98 -4.77 -4.61 32.02
N GLY A 99 -4.26 -5.04 30.89
CA GLY A 99 -3.30 -6.15 30.83
C GLY A 99 -1.93 -5.86 31.40
N PHE A 100 -1.63 -4.60 31.72
CA PHE A 100 -0.36 -4.18 32.30
C PHE A 100 -0.43 -3.88 33.79
N GLU A 101 -1.59 -4.07 34.42
CA GLU A 101 -1.78 -3.83 35.86
C GLU A 101 -1.41 -5.04 36.72
#